data_d9ca50876a35ae87776408c84a0417c7
#
_entry.id   d9ca50876a35ae87776408c84a0417c7
#
_cell.length_a   1.000
_cell.length_b   1.000
_cell.length_c   1.000
_cell.angle_alpha   90.00
_cell.angle_beta   90.00
_cell.angle_gamma   90.00
#
_symmetry.space_group_name_H-M   'P 1'
#
loop_
_entity.id
_entity.type
_entity.pdbx_description
1 polymer ?
#
loop_
_entity_poly.entity_id
_entity_poly.type
_entity_poly.pdbx_seq_one_letter_code
_entity_poly.pdbx_strand_id
1 'polypeptide(L)'
;MNIKELENKRIAVLLSGGVDSSVVLYELVRQGLQPGCFYIKIGPEEEEEWDCSSEEDLEMATAVSHKYGCKLEVIDCHREYWDQVTKYTMDKVRAGLTPNPDVMCNRLIKFGAFHEKRGHDYDLIATGHYATTEVEETKEMVNGKLSNGKLKWLCTSPDPVKDQTDFLAQIYDWQLEKALFPIGHMMKEEVREIAEREHLVNAKRKDSQGICFLGKINYNDYLRRYLGELPGDVVELETGKIIGHHKGHWFHTIGQRKGMGLGGGPWFVVKKDILQNIIYVSHGYDPETAYKQDFPIMAFHSINGQLPPTDITLKIRHTPEFIPATLEPIANSKEPIANSYMVHAAQPIHGVAPGQFCVVYDNRHHRCYGSGEITV
;
A
#
# COMPACT_ATOMS: atom_id res chain seq x y z
N MET A 1 -23.12 2.11 -4.80
CA MET A 1 -22.66 2.74 -6.06
C MET A 1 -23.89 3.12 -6.88
N ASN A 2 -24.00 4.39 -7.35
CA ASN A 2 -25.16 4.86 -8.11
C ASN A 2 -24.97 4.57 -9.59
N ILE A 3 -25.72 3.59 -10.12
CA ILE A 3 -25.63 3.11 -11.52
C ILE A 3 -25.83 4.26 -12.53
N LYS A 4 -26.77 5.16 -12.28
CA LYS A 4 -27.06 6.30 -13.17
C LYS A 4 -25.88 7.25 -13.39
N GLU A 5 -24.97 7.32 -12.42
CA GLU A 5 -23.76 8.14 -12.52
C GLU A 5 -22.68 7.48 -13.38
N LEU A 6 -22.76 6.16 -13.58
CA LEU A 6 -21.79 5.38 -14.34
C LEU A 6 -22.20 5.09 -15.77
N GLU A 7 -23.50 5.17 -16.13
CA GLU A 7 -24.04 4.81 -17.45
C GLU A 7 -23.36 5.53 -18.62
N ASN A 8 -22.88 6.76 -18.38
CA ASN A 8 -22.22 7.58 -19.43
C ASN A 8 -20.70 7.68 -19.23
N LYS A 9 -20.12 6.86 -18.34
CA LYS A 9 -18.69 6.88 -18.04
C LYS A 9 -17.96 5.75 -18.75
N ARG A 10 -16.83 6.07 -19.38
CA ARG A 10 -15.90 5.05 -19.87
C ARG A 10 -15.08 4.55 -18.68
N ILE A 11 -15.17 3.27 -18.39
CA ILE A 11 -14.54 2.64 -17.23
C ILE A 11 -13.45 1.69 -17.70
N ALA A 12 -12.24 1.85 -17.18
CA ALA A 12 -11.15 0.89 -17.29
C ALA A 12 -11.15 -0.02 -16.07
N VAL A 13 -11.08 -1.34 -16.25
CA VAL A 13 -10.92 -2.33 -15.17
C VAL A 13 -9.52 -2.89 -15.21
N LEU A 14 -8.79 -2.79 -14.10
CA LEU A 14 -7.49 -3.42 -13.95
C LEU A 14 -7.65 -4.85 -13.45
N LEU A 15 -7.41 -5.82 -14.34
CA LEU A 15 -7.47 -7.25 -14.03
C LEU A 15 -6.08 -7.77 -13.69
N SER A 16 -5.91 -8.31 -12.49
CA SER A 16 -4.65 -8.91 -12.02
C SER A 16 -4.64 -10.44 -12.08
N GLY A 17 -5.69 -11.07 -12.61
CA GLY A 17 -5.87 -12.52 -12.52
C GLY A 17 -6.35 -13.02 -11.15
N GLY A 18 -6.40 -12.15 -10.14
CA GLY A 18 -6.93 -12.44 -8.80
C GLY A 18 -8.46 -12.40 -8.75
N VAL A 19 -9.03 -13.03 -7.71
CA VAL A 19 -10.48 -13.13 -7.50
C VAL A 19 -11.14 -11.76 -7.40
N ASP A 20 -10.54 -10.85 -6.64
CA ASP A 20 -11.12 -9.53 -6.35
C ASP A 20 -11.32 -8.71 -7.63
N SER A 21 -10.30 -8.62 -8.49
CA SER A 21 -10.40 -7.92 -9.78
C SER A 21 -11.40 -8.57 -10.73
N SER A 22 -11.55 -9.89 -10.65
CA SER A 22 -12.54 -10.62 -11.46
C SER A 22 -13.96 -10.33 -11.03
N VAL A 23 -14.23 -10.22 -9.73
CA VAL A 23 -15.53 -9.83 -9.19
C VAL A 23 -15.83 -8.36 -9.51
N VAL A 24 -14.82 -7.48 -9.56
CA VAL A 24 -14.99 -6.10 -10.06
C VAL A 24 -15.56 -6.08 -11.46
N LEU A 25 -15.00 -6.87 -12.37
CA LEU A 25 -15.52 -6.95 -13.75
C LEU A 25 -16.96 -7.47 -13.77
N TYR A 26 -17.24 -8.55 -13.02
CA TYR A 26 -18.61 -9.08 -12.90
C TYR A 26 -19.59 -8.01 -12.40
N GLU A 27 -19.24 -7.30 -11.33
CA GLU A 27 -20.10 -6.26 -10.71
C GLU A 27 -20.46 -5.13 -11.70
N LEU A 28 -19.55 -4.75 -12.57
CA LEU A 28 -19.80 -3.72 -13.58
C LEU A 28 -20.65 -4.28 -14.74
N VAL A 29 -20.33 -5.48 -15.24
CA VAL A 29 -21.04 -6.08 -16.36
C VAL A 29 -22.49 -6.45 -15.99
N ARG A 30 -22.73 -6.98 -14.78
CA ARG A 30 -24.11 -7.29 -14.34
C ARG A 30 -25.00 -6.05 -14.21
N GLN A 31 -24.40 -4.86 -14.11
CA GLN A 31 -25.09 -3.57 -14.12
C GLN A 31 -25.30 -3.02 -15.53
N GLY A 32 -24.96 -3.78 -16.57
CA GLY A 32 -25.13 -3.40 -17.97
C GLY A 32 -23.99 -2.53 -18.53
N LEU A 33 -22.88 -2.34 -17.77
CA LEU A 33 -21.74 -1.56 -18.21
C LEU A 33 -20.80 -2.42 -19.09
N GLN A 34 -20.09 -1.76 -20.00
CA GLN A 34 -19.11 -2.41 -20.89
C GLN A 34 -17.72 -1.78 -20.67
N PRO A 35 -16.98 -2.21 -19.63
CA PRO A 35 -15.68 -1.65 -19.33
C PRO A 35 -14.60 -2.15 -20.28
N GLY A 36 -13.55 -1.34 -20.52
CA GLY A 36 -12.28 -1.81 -21.07
C GLY A 36 -11.51 -2.59 -20.03
N CYS A 37 -10.95 -3.75 -20.37
CA CYS A 37 -10.18 -4.57 -19.45
C CYS A 37 -8.69 -4.46 -19.74
N PHE A 38 -7.89 -4.30 -18.70
CA PHE A 38 -6.46 -4.10 -18.79
C PHE A 38 -5.71 -4.99 -17.82
N TYR A 39 -4.63 -5.60 -18.30
CA TYR A 39 -3.63 -6.27 -17.47
C TYR A 39 -2.35 -5.42 -17.50
N ILE A 40 -1.88 -5.00 -16.33
CA ILE A 40 -0.62 -4.26 -16.21
C ILE A 40 0.51 -5.28 -16.04
N LYS A 41 1.36 -5.38 -17.06
CA LYS A 41 2.53 -6.25 -17.01
C LYS A 41 3.68 -5.49 -16.33
N ILE A 42 4.13 -6.03 -15.19
CA ILE A 42 5.26 -5.54 -14.38
C ILE A 42 6.09 -6.76 -13.98
N GLY A 43 7.30 -6.55 -13.53
CA GLY A 43 8.20 -7.62 -13.11
C GLY A 43 9.59 -7.46 -13.74
N PRO A 44 10.51 -8.40 -13.56
CA PRO A 44 11.83 -8.36 -14.20
C PRO A 44 11.72 -8.57 -15.71
N GLU A 45 12.58 -7.87 -16.47
CA GLU A 45 12.62 -8.01 -17.95
C GLU A 45 13.08 -9.40 -18.40
N GLU A 46 13.92 -10.07 -17.61
CA GLU A 46 14.44 -11.42 -17.91
C GLU A 46 13.55 -12.45 -17.22
N GLU A 47 12.54 -12.94 -17.93
CA GLU A 47 11.56 -13.94 -17.46
C GLU A 47 12.20 -15.33 -17.17
N GLU A 48 13.39 -15.64 -17.70
CA GLU A 48 13.96 -16.99 -17.69
C GLU A 48 14.43 -17.49 -16.31
N GLU A 49 14.52 -16.61 -15.29
CA GLU A 49 15.05 -17.00 -13.97
C GLU A 49 14.04 -16.89 -12.81
N TRP A 50 12.82 -16.43 -13.07
CA TRP A 50 11.82 -16.27 -12.01
C TRP A 50 10.61 -17.17 -12.28
N ASP A 51 10.22 -17.98 -11.29
CA ASP A 51 8.91 -18.65 -11.25
C ASP A 51 7.83 -17.60 -11.01
N CYS A 52 7.66 -16.72 -12.00
CA CYS A 52 6.74 -15.58 -11.93
C CYS A 52 5.33 -16.06 -12.29
N SER A 53 4.35 -15.79 -11.43
CA SER A 53 2.93 -16.09 -11.71
C SER A 53 2.32 -15.22 -12.81
N SER A 54 3.13 -14.42 -13.53
CA SER A 54 2.65 -13.45 -14.52
C SER A 54 1.91 -14.10 -15.69
N GLU A 55 2.35 -15.26 -16.17
CA GLU A 55 1.66 -16.00 -17.22
C GLU A 55 0.32 -16.56 -16.73
N GLU A 56 0.33 -17.23 -15.55
CA GLU A 56 -0.89 -17.74 -14.92
C GLU A 56 -1.88 -16.60 -14.63
N ASP A 57 -1.40 -15.45 -14.14
CA ASP A 57 -2.21 -14.26 -13.89
C ASP A 57 -2.85 -13.72 -15.16
N LEU A 58 -2.08 -13.65 -16.26
CA LEU A 58 -2.56 -13.19 -17.56
C LEU A 58 -3.57 -14.18 -18.16
N GLU A 59 -3.35 -15.49 -18.05
CA GLU A 59 -4.30 -16.51 -18.46
C GLU A 59 -5.62 -16.38 -17.72
N MET A 60 -5.59 -16.21 -16.40
CA MET A 60 -6.79 -16.00 -15.59
C MET A 60 -7.51 -14.71 -15.96
N ALA A 61 -6.79 -13.60 -16.11
CA ALA A 61 -7.38 -12.32 -16.54
C ALA A 61 -8.02 -12.42 -17.92
N THR A 62 -7.37 -13.15 -18.86
CA THR A 62 -7.89 -13.41 -20.21
C THR A 62 -9.16 -14.25 -20.16
N ALA A 63 -9.16 -15.34 -19.40
CA ALA A 63 -10.32 -16.21 -19.27
C ALA A 63 -11.53 -15.47 -18.68
N VAL A 64 -11.29 -14.65 -17.65
CA VAL A 64 -12.36 -13.86 -17.00
C VAL A 64 -12.88 -12.77 -17.93
N SER A 65 -12.02 -12.04 -18.63
CA SER A 65 -12.47 -11.00 -19.58
C SER A 65 -13.30 -11.60 -20.72
N HIS A 66 -12.88 -12.73 -21.30
CA HIS A 66 -13.61 -13.44 -22.33
C HIS A 66 -14.98 -13.94 -21.87
N LYS A 67 -15.07 -14.45 -20.62
CA LYS A 67 -16.34 -14.90 -20.04
C LYS A 67 -17.40 -13.82 -20.08
N TYR A 68 -17.02 -12.56 -19.90
CA TYR A 68 -17.93 -11.41 -19.92
C TYR A 68 -17.93 -10.63 -21.24
N GLY A 69 -17.34 -11.20 -22.30
CA GLY A 69 -17.33 -10.59 -23.64
C GLY A 69 -16.50 -9.32 -23.74
N CYS A 70 -15.55 -9.11 -22.80
CA CYS A 70 -14.66 -7.95 -22.78
C CYS A 70 -13.31 -8.31 -23.42
N LYS A 71 -12.74 -7.35 -24.17
CA LYS A 71 -11.38 -7.50 -24.72
C LYS A 71 -10.36 -7.09 -23.65
N LEU A 72 -9.39 -7.97 -23.38
CA LEU A 72 -8.25 -7.65 -22.53
C LEU A 72 -7.13 -7.01 -23.36
N GLU A 73 -6.59 -5.91 -22.87
CA GLU A 73 -5.38 -5.27 -23.38
C GLU A 73 -4.26 -5.38 -22.34
N VAL A 74 -3.07 -5.76 -22.77
CA VAL A 74 -1.89 -5.84 -21.90
C VAL A 74 -1.10 -4.54 -22.01
N ILE A 75 -0.87 -3.90 -20.88
CA ILE A 75 -0.09 -2.66 -20.79
C ILE A 75 1.25 -2.96 -20.14
N ASP A 76 2.30 -2.81 -20.91
CA ASP A 76 3.67 -2.99 -20.42
C ASP A 76 4.10 -1.78 -19.58
N CYS A 77 4.40 -2.02 -18.30
CA CYS A 77 4.89 -1.04 -17.34
C CYS A 77 6.18 -1.50 -16.62
N HIS A 78 6.95 -2.44 -17.22
CA HIS A 78 8.20 -2.95 -16.62
C HIS A 78 9.18 -1.83 -16.30
N ARG A 79 9.46 -0.95 -17.27
CA ARG A 79 10.40 0.13 -17.12
C ARG A 79 9.98 1.13 -16.05
N GLU A 80 8.71 1.56 -16.09
CA GLU A 80 8.18 2.49 -15.10
C GLU A 80 8.21 1.88 -13.71
N TYR A 81 7.88 0.59 -13.60
CA TYR A 81 7.93 -0.12 -12.33
C TYR A 81 9.38 -0.19 -11.80
N TRP A 82 10.34 -0.52 -12.66
CA TRP A 82 11.76 -0.54 -12.31
C TRP A 82 12.24 0.82 -11.83
N ASP A 83 12.06 1.85 -12.64
CA ASP A 83 12.59 3.18 -12.38
C ASP A 83 11.96 3.86 -11.16
N GLN A 84 10.69 3.59 -10.87
CA GLN A 84 9.92 4.32 -9.85
C GLN A 84 9.70 3.50 -8.57
N VAL A 85 9.43 2.19 -8.64
CA VAL A 85 9.09 1.39 -7.46
C VAL A 85 10.26 0.54 -6.99
N THR A 86 10.90 -0.21 -7.91
CA THR A 86 12.05 -1.07 -7.53
C THR A 86 13.21 -0.21 -7.03
N LYS A 87 13.59 0.82 -7.78
CA LYS A 87 14.69 1.72 -7.41
C LYS A 87 14.41 2.41 -6.08
N TYR A 88 13.21 2.97 -5.89
CA TYR A 88 12.78 3.52 -4.60
C TYR A 88 12.97 2.52 -3.47
N THR A 89 12.51 1.27 -3.66
CA THR A 89 12.61 0.21 -2.66
C THR A 89 14.06 -0.09 -2.31
N MET A 90 14.92 -0.25 -3.34
CA MET A 90 16.34 -0.56 -3.14
C MET A 90 17.09 0.57 -2.43
N ASP A 91 16.83 1.82 -2.82
CA ASP A 91 17.46 3.00 -2.20
C ASP A 91 17.07 3.12 -0.72
N LYS A 92 15.79 2.92 -0.39
CA LYS A 92 15.32 2.93 0.99
C LYS A 92 15.93 1.81 1.84
N VAL A 93 15.95 0.57 1.37
CA VAL A 93 16.52 -0.53 2.15
C VAL A 93 18.04 -0.43 2.30
N ARG A 94 18.77 0.09 1.30
CA ARG A 94 20.20 0.42 1.44
C ARG A 94 20.44 1.43 2.54
N ALA A 95 19.57 2.43 2.64
CA ALA A 95 19.61 3.43 3.72
C ALA A 95 19.12 2.88 5.09
N GLY A 96 18.83 1.58 5.20
CA GLY A 96 18.36 0.95 6.44
C GLY A 96 16.89 1.20 6.75
N LEU A 97 16.16 1.85 5.86
CA LEU A 97 14.75 2.17 5.99
C LEU A 97 13.87 0.97 5.61
N THR A 98 12.60 1.04 5.99
CA THR A 98 11.59 0.01 5.68
C THR A 98 10.55 0.61 4.71
N PRO A 99 10.74 0.49 3.38
CA PRO A 99 9.79 1.04 2.40
C PRO A 99 8.49 0.25 2.33
N ASN A 100 7.48 0.86 1.73
CA ASN A 100 6.26 0.17 1.32
C ASN A 100 6.09 0.27 -0.20
N PRO A 101 6.56 -0.72 -0.98
CA PRO A 101 6.47 -0.71 -2.43
C PRO A 101 5.04 -0.81 -2.96
N ASP A 102 4.09 -1.41 -2.21
CA ASP A 102 2.70 -1.54 -2.65
C ASP A 102 1.99 -0.17 -2.67
N VAL A 103 2.24 0.68 -1.68
CA VAL A 103 1.76 2.07 -1.65
C VAL A 103 2.26 2.83 -2.88
N MET A 104 3.56 2.70 -3.19
CA MET A 104 4.17 3.38 -4.33
C MET A 104 3.68 2.79 -5.66
N CYS A 105 3.47 1.48 -5.74
CA CYS A 105 2.90 0.84 -6.93
C CYS A 105 1.49 1.36 -7.24
N ASN A 106 0.63 1.51 -6.24
CA ASN A 106 -0.70 2.08 -6.44
C ASN A 106 -0.62 3.50 -7.00
N ARG A 107 0.20 4.38 -6.39
CA ARG A 107 0.37 5.77 -6.81
C ARG A 107 1.02 5.91 -8.18
N LEU A 108 2.14 5.21 -8.40
CA LEU A 108 3.04 5.46 -9.54
C LEU A 108 2.72 4.58 -10.76
N ILE A 109 2.20 3.38 -10.55
CA ILE A 109 1.95 2.43 -11.63
C ILE A 109 0.46 2.30 -11.94
N LYS A 110 -0.37 1.85 -10.98
CA LYS A 110 -1.80 1.58 -11.25
C LYS A 110 -2.59 2.83 -11.58
N PHE A 111 -2.36 3.92 -10.87
CA PHE A 111 -3.03 5.21 -11.11
C PHE A 111 -2.11 6.24 -11.77
N GLY A 112 -0.81 5.94 -11.95
CA GLY A 112 0.19 6.77 -12.60
C GLY A 112 0.49 6.32 -14.03
N ALA A 113 1.48 5.45 -14.21
CA ALA A 113 1.94 5.00 -15.54
C ALA A 113 0.82 4.40 -16.41
N PHE A 114 -0.09 3.62 -15.82
CA PHE A 114 -1.28 3.15 -16.55
C PHE A 114 -2.13 4.31 -17.05
N HIS A 115 -2.35 5.34 -16.22
CA HIS A 115 -3.10 6.52 -16.65
C HIS A 115 -2.42 7.23 -17.82
N GLU A 116 -1.11 7.42 -17.78
CA GLU A 116 -0.33 8.06 -18.85
C GLU A 116 -0.39 7.26 -20.16
N LYS A 117 -0.29 5.93 -20.09
CA LYS A 117 -0.27 5.05 -21.28
C LYS A 117 -1.66 4.83 -21.89
N ARG A 118 -2.68 4.68 -21.04
CA ARG A 118 -4.02 4.27 -21.51
C ARG A 118 -5.20 4.82 -20.69
N GLY A 119 -5.03 5.01 -19.38
CA GLY A 119 -6.10 5.40 -18.48
C GLY A 119 -6.66 6.80 -18.73
N HIS A 120 -5.95 7.66 -19.45
CA HIS A 120 -6.42 9.00 -19.84
C HIS A 120 -7.62 8.94 -20.81
N ASP A 121 -7.78 7.84 -21.55
CA ASP A 121 -8.94 7.61 -22.43
C ASP A 121 -10.21 7.27 -21.65
N TYR A 122 -10.13 7.04 -20.35
CA TYR A 122 -11.20 6.59 -19.48
C TYR A 122 -11.54 7.63 -18.42
N ASP A 123 -12.81 7.71 -18.07
CA ASP A 123 -13.28 8.62 -17.02
C ASP A 123 -12.96 8.06 -15.64
N LEU A 124 -13.05 6.72 -15.49
CA LEU A 124 -12.80 6.02 -14.21
C LEU A 124 -11.89 4.80 -14.42
N ILE A 125 -11.12 4.49 -13.37
CA ILE A 125 -10.24 3.32 -13.26
C ILE A 125 -10.73 2.45 -12.10
N ALA A 126 -11.30 1.30 -12.41
CA ALA A 126 -11.82 0.36 -11.44
C ALA A 126 -10.76 -0.66 -11.03
N THR A 127 -10.61 -0.88 -9.73
CA THR A 127 -9.65 -1.82 -9.14
C THR A 127 -10.29 -2.68 -8.07
N GLY A 128 -9.66 -3.82 -7.76
CA GLY A 128 -10.10 -4.76 -6.72
C GLY A 128 -9.71 -4.36 -5.30
N HIS A 129 -9.49 -3.08 -5.00
CA HIS A 129 -9.18 -2.65 -3.64
C HIS A 129 -10.44 -2.61 -2.76
N TYR A 130 -10.24 -3.02 -1.50
CA TYR A 130 -11.21 -2.85 -0.42
C TYR A 130 -11.03 -1.45 0.17
N ALA A 131 -11.65 -0.49 -0.47
CA ALA A 131 -11.75 0.91 -0.06
C ALA A 131 -13.06 1.48 -0.57
N THR A 132 -13.57 2.53 0.05
CA THR A 132 -14.77 3.25 -0.41
C THR A 132 -14.44 4.72 -0.68
N THR A 133 -15.37 5.43 -1.27
CA THR A 133 -15.24 6.87 -1.47
C THR A 133 -16.52 7.59 -1.10
N GLU A 134 -16.38 8.78 -0.53
CA GLU A 134 -17.47 9.71 -0.25
C GLU A 134 -17.24 11.03 -0.98
N VAL A 135 -18.32 11.68 -1.40
CA VAL A 135 -18.28 13.03 -1.96
C VAL A 135 -18.96 13.97 -0.99
N GLU A 136 -18.23 14.98 -0.54
CA GLU A 136 -18.70 16.05 0.32
C GLU A 136 -18.94 17.31 -0.51
N GLU A 137 -20.12 17.91 -0.39
CA GLU A 137 -20.39 19.21 -1.00
C GLU A 137 -19.73 20.31 -0.19
N THR A 138 -18.82 21.04 -0.80
CA THR A 138 -18.13 22.17 -0.17
C THR A 138 -18.67 23.51 -0.71
N LYS A 139 -18.57 24.53 0.14
CA LYS A 139 -18.87 25.91 -0.27
C LYS A 139 -17.61 26.73 -0.20
N GLU A 140 -17.12 27.14 -1.35
CA GLU A 140 -15.90 27.95 -1.46
C GLU A 140 -16.20 29.35 -1.95
N MET A 141 -15.47 30.34 -1.44
CA MET A 141 -15.51 31.70 -1.93
C MET A 141 -14.52 31.86 -3.10
N VAL A 142 -15.03 31.85 -4.32
CA VAL A 142 -14.22 32.08 -5.52
C VAL A 142 -14.56 33.47 -6.08
N ASN A 143 -13.57 34.36 -6.14
CA ASN A 143 -13.73 35.75 -6.63
C ASN A 143 -14.90 36.51 -5.94
N GLY A 144 -15.06 36.33 -4.64
CA GLY A 144 -16.11 37.01 -3.87
C GLY A 144 -17.53 36.46 -4.04
N LYS A 145 -17.68 35.32 -4.74
CA LYS A 145 -18.97 34.59 -4.88
C LYS A 145 -18.87 33.22 -4.27
N LEU A 146 -19.95 32.79 -3.61
CA LEU A 146 -20.07 31.44 -3.07
C LEU A 146 -20.20 30.46 -4.25
N SER A 147 -19.24 29.54 -4.37
CA SER A 147 -19.24 28.47 -5.37
C SER A 147 -19.42 27.12 -4.65
N ASN A 148 -20.25 26.26 -5.20
CA ASN A 148 -20.37 24.88 -4.72
C ASN A 148 -19.23 24.06 -5.34
N GLY A 149 -18.36 23.53 -4.49
CA GLY A 149 -17.33 22.56 -4.85
C GLY A 149 -17.74 21.15 -4.42
N LYS A 150 -17.01 20.18 -4.88
CA LYS A 150 -17.12 18.78 -4.43
C LYS A 150 -15.74 18.32 -3.99
N LEU A 151 -15.67 17.69 -2.84
CA LEU A 151 -14.45 17.12 -2.29
C LEU A 151 -14.63 15.62 -2.16
N LYS A 152 -13.80 14.83 -2.84
CA LYS A 152 -13.83 13.39 -2.75
C LYS A 152 -12.90 12.90 -1.64
N TRP A 153 -13.39 12.01 -0.82
CA TRP A 153 -12.67 11.36 0.26
C TRP A 153 -12.40 9.90 -0.06
N LEU A 154 -11.19 9.45 0.25
CA LEU A 154 -10.89 8.03 0.37
C LEU A 154 -11.38 7.56 1.74
N CYS A 155 -12.17 6.49 1.77
CA CYS A 155 -12.79 5.99 2.98
C CYS A 155 -12.54 4.49 3.17
N THR A 156 -12.57 4.05 4.43
CA THR A 156 -12.34 2.65 4.81
C THR A 156 -13.42 1.71 4.25
N SER A 157 -13.05 0.47 4.05
CA SER A 157 -13.94 -0.63 3.75
C SER A 157 -14.64 -1.12 5.03
N PRO A 158 -15.86 -1.70 4.95
CA PRO A 158 -16.49 -2.36 6.10
C PRO A 158 -15.76 -3.63 6.55
N ASP A 159 -14.92 -4.24 5.71
CA ASP A 159 -14.08 -5.39 6.09
C ASP A 159 -12.80 -4.91 6.79
N PRO A 160 -12.69 -5.03 8.13
CA PRO A 160 -11.55 -4.48 8.87
C PRO A 160 -10.24 -5.23 8.61
N VAL A 161 -10.31 -6.48 8.14
CA VAL A 161 -9.13 -7.29 7.84
C VAL A 161 -8.61 -7.04 6.43
N LYS A 162 -9.51 -6.70 5.51
CA LYS A 162 -9.20 -6.47 4.10
C LYS A 162 -9.12 -5.00 3.72
N ASP A 163 -9.50 -4.07 4.60
CA ASP A 163 -9.39 -2.64 4.33
C ASP A 163 -7.99 -2.29 3.82
N GLN A 164 -7.95 -1.70 2.63
CA GLN A 164 -6.73 -1.38 1.89
C GLN A 164 -6.52 0.12 1.67
N THR A 165 -7.21 0.95 2.43
CA THR A 165 -7.04 2.41 2.37
C THR A 165 -5.62 2.84 2.69
N ASP A 166 -4.92 2.10 3.55
CA ASP A 166 -3.52 2.32 3.89
C ASP A 166 -2.58 2.16 2.68
N PHE A 167 -2.87 1.25 1.75
CA PHE A 167 -2.11 1.12 0.51
C PHE A 167 -2.41 2.20 -0.53
N LEU A 168 -3.50 2.95 -0.36
CA LEU A 168 -3.93 4.04 -1.23
C LEU A 168 -3.60 5.44 -0.68
N ALA A 169 -3.05 5.51 0.54
CA ALA A 169 -2.86 6.76 1.28
C ALA A 169 -1.84 7.74 0.67
N GLN A 170 -1.20 7.39 -0.42
CA GLN A 170 -0.26 8.23 -1.16
C GLN A 170 -0.74 8.62 -2.57
N ILE A 171 -1.94 8.21 -3.00
CA ILE A 171 -2.47 8.63 -4.30
C ILE A 171 -2.76 10.13 -4.31
N TYR A 172 -2.68 10.74 -5.48
CA TYR A 172 -3.01 12.15 -5.66
C TYR A 172 -4.53 12.37 -5.76
N ASP A 173 -4.97 13.60 -5.54
CA ASP A 173 -6.36 14.01 -5.67
C ASP A 173 -6.97 13.62 -7.01
N TRP A 174 -6.32 13.97 -8.12
CA TRP A 174 -6.77 13.60 -9.47
C TRP A 174 -6.83 12.08 -9.71
N GLN A 175 -5.99 11.28 -9.01
CA GLN A 175 -6.05 9.82 -9.05
C GLN A 175 -7.25 9.29 -8.28
N LEU A 176 -7.52 9.88 -7.11
CA LEU A 176 -8.71 9.56 -6.33
C LEU A 176 -9.98 9.92 -7.11
N GLU A 177 -10.02 11.06 -7.81
CA GLU A 177 -11.16 11.44 -8.65
C GLU A 177 -11.48 10.37 -9.71
N LYS A 178 -10.46 9.75 -10.30
CA LYS A 178 -10.61 8.67 -11.27
C LYS A 178 -10.80 7.28 -10.65
N ALA A 179 -10.48 7.10 -9.39
CA ALA A 179 -10.55 5.79 -8.74
C ALA A 179 -11.99 5.32 -8.51
N LEU A 180 -12.25 4.04 -8.81
CA LEU A 180 -13.51 3.34 -8.57
C LEU A 180 -13.22 2.00 -7.89
N PHE A 181 -13.92 1.71 -6.80
CA PHE A 181 -13.75 0.51 -5.99
C PHE A 181 -15.07 -0.28 -5.89
N PRO A 182 -15.46 -1.03 -6.94
CA PRO A 182 -16.77 -1.67 -7.01
C PRO A 182 -17.06 -2.66 -5.88
N ILE A 183 -16.03 -3.33 -5.36
CA ILE A 183 -16.13 -4.29 -4.26
C ILE A 183 -15.80 -3.70 -2.89
N GLY A 184 -15.45 -2.42 -2.82
CA GLY A 184 -14.98 -1.78 -1.58
C GLY A 184 -15.97 -1.79 -0.42
N HIS A 185 -17.25 -1.98 -0.70
CA HIS A 185 -18.34 -2.06 0.29
C HIS A 185 -18.68 -3.50 0.70
N MET A 186 -17.98 -4.51 0.16
CA MET A 186 -18.23 -5.93 0.40
C MET A 186 -17.26 -6.50 1.43
N MET A 187 -17.72 -7.53 2.16
CA MET A 187 -16.83 -8.39 2.93
C MET A 187 -16.11 -9.37 1.99
N LYS A 188 -14.93 -9.84 2.37
CA LYS A 188 -14.16 -10.79 1.55
C LYS A 188 -14.91 -12.08 1.27
N GLU A 189 -15.67 -12.56 2.24
CA GLU A 189 -16.51 -13.75 2.12
C GLU A 189 -17.55 -13.56 1.01
N GLU A 190 -18.22 -12.41 0.94
CA GLU A 190 -19.20 -12.09 -0.11
C GLU A 190 -18.56 -12.12 -1.51
N VAL A 191 -17.34 -11.57 -1.63
CA VAL A 191 -16.59 -11.59 -2.89
C VAL A 191 -16.26 -13.03 -3.29
N ARG A 192 -15.88 -13.90 -2.34
CA ARG A 192 -15.64 -15.33 -2.57
C ARG A 192 -16.91 -16.07 -3.00
N GLU A 193 -18.03 -15.82 -2.33
CA GLU A 193 -19.33 -16.42 -2.67
C GLU A 193 -19.78 -16.02 -4.09
N ILE A 194 -19.60 -14.76 -4.47
CA ILE A 194 -19.86 -14.28 -5.82
C ILE A 194 -18.99 -15.04 -6.83
N ALA A 195 -17.68 -15.14 -6.57
CA ALA A 195 -16.76 -15.81 -7.47
C ALA A 195 -17.11 -17.31 -7.69
N GLU A 196 -17.52 -17.99 -6.63
CA GLU A 196 -17.94 -19.40 -6.69
C GLU A 196 -19.29 -19.55 -7.42
N ARG A 197 -20.29 -18.74 -7.09
CA ARG A 197 -21.60 -18.74 -7.72
C ARG A 197 -21.52 -18.47 -9.21
N GLU A 198 -20.67 -17.54 -9.60
CA GLU A 198 -20.43 -17.17 -11.00
C GLU A 198 -19.46 -18.14 -11.71
N HIS A 199 -18.99 -19.18 -11.04
CA HIS A 199 -18.05 -20.16 -11.59
C HIS A 199 -16.82 -19.49 -12.24
N LEU A 200 -16.23 -18.50 -11.56
CA LEU A 200 -15.01 -17.86 -12.03
C LEU A 200 -13.86 -18.86 -11.97
N VAL A 201 -13.06 -18.90 -13.04
CA VAL A 201 -11.94 -19.85 -13.18
C VAL A 201 -10.95 -19.79 -12.02
N ASN A 202 -10.80 -18.62 -11.41
CA ASN A 202 -9.92 -18.33 -10.29
C ASN A 202 -10.62 -18.27 -8.91
N ALA A 203 -11.88 -18.68 -8.78
CA ALA A 203 -12.67 -18.59 -7.53
C ALA A 203 -11.96 -19.20 -6.31
N LYS A 204 -11.24 -20.32 -6.51
CA LYS A 204 -10.49 -21.03 -5.46
C LYS A 204 -9.04 -20.56 -5.29
N ARG A 205 -8.61 -19.58 -6.07
CA ARG A 205 -7.25 -19.03 -5.99
C ARG A 205 -7.05 -18.35 -4.64
N LYS A 206 -5.90 -18.60 -4.00
CA LYS A 206 -5.50 -17.92 -2.77
C LYS A 206 -5.23 -16.45 -3.06
N ASP A 207 -5.48 -15.60 -2.06
CA ASP A 207 -5.08 -14.19 -2.14
C ASP A 207 -3.57 -14.10 -2.26
N SER A 208 -3.09 -13.04 -2.93
CA SER A 208 -1.66 -12.75 -3.00
C SER A 208 -1.10 -12.60 -1.59
N GLN A 209 0.03 -13.26 -1.33
CA GLN A 209 0.74 -13.19 -0.06
C GLN A 209 2.02 -12.37 -0.29
N GLY A 210 2.22 -11.31 0.50
CA GLY A 210 3.39 -10.44 0.37
C GLY A 210 3.18 -9.31 -0.63
N ILE A 211 4.26 -8.89 -1.28
CA ILE A 211 4.24 -7.77 -2.24
C ILE A 211 3.51 -8.19 -3.50
N CYS A 212 2.47 -7.45 -3.88
CA CYS A 212 1.50 -7.81 -4.93
C CYS A 212 2.12 -8.21 -6.28
N PHE A 213 3.26 -7.62 -6.64
CA PHE A 213 3.89 -7.82 -7.95
C PHE A 213 4.98 -8.90 -7.98
N LEU A 214 5.46 -9.34 -6.81
CA LEU A 214 6.46 -10.42 -6.76
C LEU A 214 5.84 -11.81 -6.92
N GLY A 215 4.51 -11.91 -6.87
CA GLY A 215 3.84 -13.20 -6.97
C GLY A 215 4.30 -14.16 -5.89
N LYS A 216 4.94 -15.26 -6.29
CA LYS A 216 5.48 -16.29 -5.37
C LYS A 216 6.92 -16.00 -4.91
N ILE A 217 7.53 -14.91 -5.36
CA ILE A 217 8.93 -14.58 -5.03
C ILE A 217 9.03 -14.12 -3.58
N ASN A 218 9.98 -14.71 -2.85
CA ASN A 218 10.28 -14.29 -1.49
C ASN A 218 10.97 -12.90 -1.50
N TYR A 219 10.53 -11.99 -0.64
CA TYR A 219 11.06 -10.64 -0.57
C TYR A 219 12.58 -10.60 -0.29
N ASN A 220 13.08 -11.50 0.57
CA ASN A 220 14.51 -11.57 0.86
C ASN A 220 15.31 -12.06 -0.35
N ASP A 221 14.76 -12.96 -1.18
CA ASP A 221 15.42 -13.42 -2.40
C ASP A 221 15.44 -12.30 -3.45
N TYR A 222 14.38 -11.53 -3.54
CA TYR A 222 14.33 -10.30 -4.33
C TYR A 222 15.41 -9.29 -3.91
N LEU A 223 15.50 -8.97 -2.61
CA LEU A 223 16.55 -8.08 -2.10
C LEU A 223 17.96 -8.63 -2.34
N ARG A 224 18.16 -9.94 -2.14
CA ARG A 224 19.46 -10.58 -2.33
C ARG A 224 19.95 -10.46 -3.77
N ARG A 225 19.07 -10.58 -4.75
CA ARG A 225 19.43 -10.45 -6.17
C ARG A 225 19.98 -9.06 -6.50
N TYR A 226 19.39 -8.01 -5.98
CA TYR A 226 19.78 -6.63 -6.31
C TYR A 226 20.83 -6.03 -5.38
N LEU A 227 20.87 -6.45 -4.12
CA LEU A 227 21.75 -5.90 -3.12
C LEU A 227 22.88 -6.87 -2.72
N GLY A 228 22.75 -8.16 -3.08
CA GLY A 228 23.66 -9.18 -2.64
C GLY A 228 23.56 -9.48 -1.14
N GLU A 229 24.61 -10.04 -0.59
CA GLU A 229 24.79 -10.28 0.84
C GLU A 229 25.93 -9.39 1.37
N LEU A 230 25.73 -8.81 2.53
CA LEU A 230 26.72 -8.03 3.29
C LEU A 230 26.71 -8.54 4.73
N PRO A 231 27.57 -9.54 5.05
CA PRO A 231 27.62 -10.10 6.39
C PRO A 231 28.00 -9.04 7.45
N GLY A 232 27.33 -9.08 8.60
CA GLY A 232 27.57 -8.20 9.73
C GLY A 232 27.15 -8.84 11.05
N ASP A 233 27.35 -8.12 12.14
CA ASP A 233 27.11 -8.62 13.48
C ASP A 233 25.68 -8.37 13.97
N VAL A 234 25.15 -9.33 14.73
CA VAL A 234 23.96 -9.15 15.54
C VAL A 234 24.39 -9.00 17.01
N VAL A 235 24.06 -7.85 17.57
CA VAL A 235 24.51 -7.43 18.90
C VAL A 235 23.30 -7.31 19.84
N GLU A 236 23.40 -7.90 21.01
CA GLU A 236 22.44 -7.67 22.09
C GLU A 236 22.58 -6.24 22.62
N LEU A 237 21.51 -5.46 22.57
CA LEU A 237 21.54 -4.03 22.88
C LEU A 237 21.95 -3.77 24.34
N GLU A 238 21.44 -4.56 25.28
CA GLU A 238 21.61 -4.39 26.72
C GLU A 238 23.02 -4.73 27.19
N THR A 239 23.68 -5.71 26.56
CA THR A 239 24.99 -6.21 26.99
C THR A 239 26.13 -5.81 26.06
N GLY A 240 25.82 -5.39 24.84
CA GLY A 240 26.85 -5.13 23.82
C GLY A 240 27.52 -6.40 23.27
N LYS A 241 27.03 -7.60 23.60
CA LYS A 241 27.60 -8.86 23.13
C LYS A 241 27.16 -9.18 21.71
N ILE A 242 28.08 -9.67 20.89
CA ILE A 242 27.79 -10.28 19.61
C ILE A 242 27.17 -11.65 19.89
N ILE A 243 25.92 -11.87 19.43
CA ILE A 243 25.16 -13.09 19.65
C ILE A 243 24.90 -13.87 18.37
N GLY A 244 25.33 -13.33 17.23
CA GLY A 244 25.19 -13.95 15.93
C GLY A 244 25.64 -13.04 14.79
N HIS A 245 25.35 -13.49 13.56
CA HIS A 245 25.67 -12.73 12.36
C HIS A 245 24.45 -12.69 11.42
N HIS A 246 24.35 -11.61 10.64
CA HIS A 246 23.34 -11.46 9.62
C HIS A 246 23.97 -11.41 8.22
N LYS A 247 23.15 -11.59 7.18
CA LYS A 247 23.61 -11.60 5.78
C LYS A 247 23.45 -10.25 5.06
N GLY A 248 22.94 -9.24 5.74
CA GLY A 248 22.70 -7.88 5.26
C GLY A 248 21.64 -7.19 6.11
N HIS A 249 21.85 -5.94 6.51
CA HIS A 249 20.91 -5.19 7.34
C HIS A 249 19.57 -4.96 6.65
N TRP A 250 19.53 -5.02 5.30
CA TRP A 250 18.31 -4.86 4.51
C TRP A 250 17.34 -6.04 4.60
N PHE A 251 17.78 -7.22 5.05
CA PHE A 251 16.90 -8.36 5.31
C PHE A 251 16.12 -8.26 6.61
N HIS A 252 16.33 -7.19 7.38
CA HIS A 252 15.78 -7.03 8.71
C HIS A 252 15.03 -5.71 8.88
N THR A 253 13.92 -5.78 9.62
CA THR A 253 13.06 -4.62 9.93
C THR A 253 12.94 -4.46 11.45
N ILE A 254 12.89 -3.22 11.93
CA ILE A 254 12.63 -2.92 13.34
C ILE A 254 11.30 -3.55 13.77
N GLY A 255 11.30 -4.23 14.93
CA GLY A 255 10.19 -5.02 15.44
C GLY A 255 10.13 -6.45 14.90
N GLN A 256 11.05 -6.85 13.98
CA GLN A 256 11.09 -8.23 13.47
C GLN A 256 11.52 -9.20 14.57
N ARG A 257 10.76 -10.30 14.68
CA ARG A 257 11.03 -11.40 15.63
C ARG A 257 11.55 -12.67 14.97
N LYS A 258 11.04 -12.99 13.77
CA LYS A 258 11.31 -14.25 13.07
C LYS A 258 12.39 -14.08 12.01
N GLY A 259 13.08 -15.18 11.66
CA GLY A 259 13.99 -15.23 10.51
C GLY A 259 15.41 -14.75 10.79
N MET A 260 15.79 -14.50 12.07
CA MET A 260 17.15 -14.08 12.44
C MET A 260 18.11 -15.24 12.67
N GLY A 261 17.59 -16.48 12.84
CA GLY A 261 18.44 -17.66 13.06
C GLY A 261 19.18 -17.69 14.41
N LEU A 262 18.76 -16.88 15.38
CA LEU A 262 19.39 -16.78 16.69
C LEU A 262 18.82 -17.81 17.66
N GLY A 263 19.69 -18.47 18.42
CA GLY A 263 19.32 -19.31 19.55
C GLY A 263 18.98 -18.51 20.82
N GLY A 264 18.33 -19.15 21.80
CA GLY A 264 18.10 -18.55 23.11
C GLY A 264 17.08 -17.40 23.18
N GLY A 265 16.28 -17.20 22.08
CA GLY A 265 15.29 -16.11 22.03
C GLY A 265 14.05 -16.32 22.89
N PRO A 266 13.04 -15.44 22.75
CA PRO A 266 12.80 -14.57 21.57
C PRO A 266 13.65 -13.32 21.52
N TRP A 267 14.05 -12.95 20.31
CA TRP A 267 14.81 -11.74 20.01
C TRP A 267 14.01 -10.83 19.10
N PHE A 268 14.11 -9.50 19.32
CA PHE A 268 13.47 -8.48 18.46
C PHE A 268 14.52 -7.52 17.92
N VAL A 269 14.47 -7.20 16.64
CA VAL A 269 15.28 -6.14 16.04
C VAL A 269 14.80 -4.79 16.57
N VAL A 270 15.67 -4.04 17.23
CA VAL A 270 15.32 -2.75 17.86
C VAL A 270 16.06 -1.56 17.25
N LYS A 271 17.25 -1.78 16.65
CA LYS A 271 18.05 -0.73 16.01
C LYS A 271 18.91 -1.33 14.90
N LYS A 272 19.23 -0.51 13.90
CA LYS A 272 20.22 -0.82 12.86
C LYS A 272 21.28 0.27 12.81
N ASP A 273 22.56 -0.10 12.80
CA ASP A 273 23.68 0.79 12.48
C ASP A 273 24.18 0.45 11.08
N ILE A 274 23.81 1.30 10.14
CA ILE A 274 24.10 1.06 8.72
C ILE A 274 25.58 1.25 8.40
N LEU A 275 26.23 2.21 9.06
CA LEU A 275 27.64 2.53 8.83
C LEU A 275 28.55 1.40 9.31
N GLN A 276 28.23 0.80 10.46
CA GLN A 276 28.97 -0.31 11.04
C GLN A 276 28.45 -1.67 10.58
N ASN A 277 27.33 -1.69 9.83
CA ASN A 277 26.64 -2.91 9.42
C ASN A 277 26.29 -3.83 10.60
N ILE A 278 25.70 -3.25 11.66
CA ILE A 278 25.31 -3.95 12.90
C ILE A 278 23.78 -3.90 13.04
N ILE A 279 23.22 -5.04 13.44
CA ILE A 279 21.83 -5.14 13.88
C ILE A 279 21.81 -5.32 15.39
N TYR A 280 21.12 -4.42 16.09
CA TYR A 280 20.89 -4.55 17.53
C TYR A 280 19.55 -5.24 17.78
N VAL A 281 19.60 -6.20 18.69
CA VAL A 281 18.43 -6.96 19.11
C VAL A 281 18.26 -6.89 20.63
N SER A 282 17.02 -6.96 21.10
CA SER A 282 16.68 -7.03 22.51
C SER A 282 16.01 -8.36 22.83
N HIS A 283 16.32 -8.91 24.00
CA HIS A 283 15.81 -10.19 24.46
C HIS A 283 14.48 -10.03 25.22
N GLY A 284 13.57 -10.99 25.05
CA GLY A 284 12.32 -11.06 25.81
C GLY A 284 11.10 -11.19 24.92
N TYR A 285 9.96 -11.51 25.56
CA TYR A 285 8.70 -11.66 24.84
C TYR A 285 8.09 -10.32 24.40
N ASP A 286 8.43 -9.24 25.10
CA ASP A 286 7.86 -7.91 24.91
C ASP A 286 8.82 -6.80 25.38
N PRO A 287 9.97 -6.61 24.68
CA PRO A 287 10.95 -5.60 25.10
C PRO A 287 10.40 -4.20 24.86
N GLU A 288 10.41 -3.34 25.88
CA GLU A 288 9.99 -1.93 25.78
C GLU A 288 10.68 -1.18 24.63
N THR A 289 11.93 -1.54 24.33
CA THR A 289 12.73 -0.97 23.23
C THR A 289 12.14 -1.23 21.84
N ALA A 290 11.22 -2.21 21.70
CA ALA A 290 10.50 -2.47 20.46
C ALA A 290 9.29 -1.55 20.23
N TYR A 291 8.96 -0.70 21.21
CA TYR A 291 7.80 0.18 21.19
C TYR A 291 8.20 1.65 21.09
N LYS A 292 7.38 2.42 20.40
CA LYS A 292 7.44 3.89 20.37
C LYS A 292 6.03 4.45 20.53
N GLN A 293 5.93 5.53 21.30
CA GLN A 293 4.68 6.28 21.47
C GLN A 293 4.74 7.60 20.72
N ASP A 294 5.91 8.23 20.72
CA ASP A 294 6.16 9.50 20.05
C ASP A 294 7.12 9.29 18.88
N PHE A 295 6.75 9.78 17.70
CA PHE A 295 7.61 9.69 16.51
C PHE A 295 7.24 10.74 15.47
N PRO A 296 8.23 11.28 14.73
CA PRO A 296 7.99 12.24 13.66
C PRO A 296 7.55 11.54 12.37
N ILE A 297 6.63 12.20 11.67
CA ILE A 297 6.29 11.91 10.27
C ILE A 297 6.62 13.12 9.41
N MET A 298 7.26 12.85 8.28
CA MET A 298 7.76 13.89 7.37
C MET A 298 7.04 13.83 6.03
N ALA A 299 7.06 14.97 5.32
CA ALA A 299 6.49 15.08 3.98
C ALA A 299 5.07 14.50 3.87
N PHE A 300 4.20 14.86 4.82
CA PHE A 300 2.82 14.40 4.83
C PHE A 300 2.12 14.77 3.53
N HIS A 301 1.70 13.76 2.81
CA HIS A 301 0.91 13.90 1.60
C HIS A 301 -0.57 13.84 1.94
N SER A 302 -1.28 14.95 1.75
CA SER A 302 -2.75 14.97 1.83
C SER A 302 -3.33 14.55 0.48
N ILE A 303 -4.23 13.57 0.48
CA ILE A 303 -4.82 13.03 -0.76
C ILE A 303 -5.64 14.09 -1.49
N ASN A 304 -6.45 14.86 -0.75
CA ASN A 304 -7.42 15.81 -1.30
C ASN A 304 -7.15 17.26 -0.86
N GLY A 305 -5.94 17.56 -0.39
CA GLY A 305 -5.53 18.88 0.06
C GLY A 305 -6.03 19.29 1.45
N GLN A 306 -6.85 18.46 2.12
CA GLN A 306 -7.31 18.75 3.47
C GLN A 306 -6.26 18.36 4.50
N LEU A 307 -5.95 19.27 5.43
CA LEU A 307 -5.04 18.95 6.53
C LEU A 307 -5.78 18.12 7.60
N PRO A 308 -5.08 17.16 8.23
CA PRO A 308 -5.66 16.40 9.31
C PRO A 308 -5.93 17.28 10.54
N PRO A 309 -6.97 16.99 11.33
CA PRO A 309 -7.19 17.62 12.63
C PRO A 309 -6.12 17.19 13.64
N THR A 310 -6.10 17.83 14.81
CA THR A 310 -5.19 17.44 15.90
C THR A 310 -5.50 16.02 16.40
N ASP A 311 -6.77 15.72 16.66
CA ASP A 311 -7.21 14.40 17.14
C ASP A 311 -7.52 13.49 15.95
N ILE A 312 -6.76 12.41 15.84
CA ILE A 312 -6.79 11.48 14.71
C ILE A 312 -6.75 10.02 15.16
N THR A 313 -6.93 9.12 14.21
CA THR A 313 -6.47 7.75 14.35
C THR A 313 -5.48 7.42 13.24
N LEU A 314 -4.62 6.42 13.47
CA LEU A 314 -3.58 6.07 12.53
C LEU A 314 -3.37 4.56 12.38
N LYS A 315 -2.74 4.21 11.25
CA LYS A 315 -2.11 2.89 11.00
C LYS A 315 -0.67 3.11 10.54
N ILE A 316 0.25 2.26 11.00
CA ILE A 316 1.66 2.26 10.54
C ILE A 316 1.99 1.02 9.70
N ARG A 317 1.07 0.06 9.65
CA ARG A 317 1.14 -1.19 8.89
C ARG A 317 -0.26 -1.62 8.50
N HIS A 318 -0.34 -2.58 7.59
CA HIS A 318 -1.60 -3.21 7.25
C HIS A 318 -2.08 -4.09 8.40
N THR A 319 -2.84 -3.49 9.31
CA THR A 319 -3.46 -4.12 10.48
C THR A 319 -4.92 -3.68 10.59
N PRO A 320 -5.81 -4.48 11.18
CA PRO A 320 -7.21 -4.08 11.38
C PRO A 320 -7.38 -2.97 12.42
N GLU A 321 -6.40 -2.75 13.28
CA GLU A 321 -6.48 -1.84 14.40
C GLU A 321 -6.15 -0.39 14.00
N PHE A 322 -6.99 0.54 14.45
CA PHE A 322 -6.76 1.98 14.40
C PHE A 322 -6.29 2.47 15.76
N ILE A 323 -5.18 3.20 15.78
CA ILE A 323 -4.57 3.68 17.02
C ILE A 323 -4.91 5.16 17.18
N PRO A 324 -5.59 5.57 18.28
CA PRO A 324 -5.82 6.97 18.57
C PRO A 324 -4.52 7.72 18.81
N ALA A 325 -4.41 8.94 18.29
CA ALA A 325 -3.23 9.78 18.43
C ALA A 325 -3.55 11.27 18.28
N THR A 326 -2.58 12.11 18.63
CA THR A 326 -2.62 13.53 18.30
C THR A 326 -1.46 13.90 17.38
N LEU A 327 -1.69 14.91 16.55
CA LEU A 327 -0.69 15.47 15.63
C LEU A 327 -0.29 16.87 16.10
N GLU A 328 1.01 17.09 16.29
CA GLU A 328 1.59 18.40 16.53
C GLU A 328 2.44 18.81 15.31
N PRO A 329 2.17 19.95 14.66
CA PRO A 329 2.97 20.43 13.56
C PRO A 329 4.42 20.68 13.98
N ILE A 330 5.39 20.18 13.22
CA ILE A 330 6.81 20.45 13.47
C ILE A 330 7.17 21.78 12.80
N ALA A 331 7.34 22.83 13.64
CA ALA A 331 7.83 24.13 13.19
C ALA A 331 9.36 24.10 13.12
N ASN A 332 9.92 24.25 11.91
CA ASN A 332 11.37 24.42 11.77
C ASN A 332 11.72 25.89 11.55
N SER A 333 12.60 26.47 12.40
CA SER A 333 12.95 27.90 12.42
C SER A 333 13.76 28.37 11.21
N LYS A 334 14.21 27.49 10.32
CA LYS A 334 15.07 27.86 9.16
C LYS A 334 14.47 27.55 7.79
N GLU A 335 13.64 26.52 7.69
CA GLU A 335 12.80 26.25 6.51
C GLU A 335 11.54 25.53 7.03
N PRO A 336 10.33 26.00 6.71
CA PRO A 336 9.13 25.23 7.02
C PRO A 336 9.21 23.94 6.20
N ILE A 337 9.53 22.81 6.85
CA ILE A 337 9.30 21.51 6.25
C ILE A 337 7.78 21.38 6.25
N ALA A 338 7.20 21.86 5.15
CA ALA A 338 5.77 21.89 4.95
C ALA A 338 5.22 20.47 5.21
N ASN A 339 4.16 20.39 6.00
CA ASN A 339 3.43 19.15 6.27
C ASN A 339 4.25 18.07 7.00
N SER A 340 4.90 18.44 8.10
CA SER A 340 5.55 17.48 9.00
C SER A 340 4.93 17.58 10.39
N TYR A 341 4.77 16.43 11.05
CA TYR A 341 4.08 16.35 12.33
C TYR A 341 4.84 15.44 13.29
N MET A 342 4.81 15.79 14.57
CA MET A 342 5.07 14.87 15.67
C MET A 342 3.77 14.13 15.97
N VAL A 343 3.84 12.81 15.97
CA VAL A 343 2.74 11.92 16.35
C VAL A 343 2.89 11.57 17.81
N HIS A 344 1.84 11.72 18.59
CA HIS A 344 1.72 11.28 19.98
C HIS A 344 0.61 10.24 20.04
N ALA A 345 0.98 8.95 20.01
CA ALA A 345 0.02 7.85 20.08
C ALA A 345 -0.54 7.69 21.50
N ALA A 346 -1.81 7.31 21.62
CA ALA A 346 -2.45 7.09 22.92
C ALA A 346 -1.82 5.91 23.71
N GLN A 347 -1.14 5.00 23.00
CA GLN A 347 -0.45 3.85 23.57
C GLN A 347 0.84 3.56 22.77
N PRO A 348 1.83 2.92 23.40
CA PRO A 348 3.05 2.50 22.71
C PRO A 348 2.75 1.54 21.56
N ILE A 349 3.33 1.79 20.39
CA ILE A 349 3.14 1.03 19.16
C ILE A 349 4.36 0.15 18.90
N HIS A 350 4.15 -1.14 18.70
CA HIS A 350 5.22 -2.09 18.39
C HIS A 350 5.76 -1.89 16.97
N GLY A 351 7.08 -1.82 16.85
CA GLY A 351 7.78 -1.89 15.57
C GLY A 351 7.55 -0.69 14.64
N VAL A 352 7.44 0.51 15.20
CA VAL A 352 7.50 1.77 14.44
C VAL A 352 8.85 1.87 13.76
N ALA A 353 8.88 1.75 12.43
CA ALA A 353 10.13 1.69 11.68
C ALA A 353 10.25 2.87 10.71
N PRO A 354 11.43 3.53 10.65
CA PRO A 354 11.69 4.58 9.67
C PRO A 354 11.54 4.07 8.23
N GLY A 355 10.95 4.92 7.38
CA GLY A 355 10.65 4.59 5.99
C GLY A 355 9.26 3.99 5.76
N GLN A 356 8.56 3.56 6.82
CA GLN A 356 7.14 3.18 6.71
C GLN A 356 6.25 4.42 6.64
N PHE A 357 5.07 4.27 6.06
CA PHE A 357 4.06 5.31 6.07
C PHE A 357 3.19 5.23 7.32
N CYS A 358 3.03 6.36 8.01
CA CYS A 358 1.99 6.55 9.00
C CYS A 358 0.76 7.11 8.27
N VAL A 359 -0.28 6.32 8.18
CA VAL A 359 -1.54 6.69 7.52
C VAL A 359 -2.48 7.30 8.52
N VAL A 360 -3.02 8.46 8.20
CA VAL A 360 -3.84 9.27 9.10
C VAL A 360 -5.31 9.24 8.69
N TYR A 361 -6.15 8.96 9.65
CA TYR A 361 -7.61 8.90 9.49
C TYR A 361 -8.31 9.85 10.48
N ASP A 362 -9.57 10.13 10.21
CA ASP A 362 -10.42 10.81 11.19
C ASP A 362 -10.61 9.96 12.47
N ASN A 363 -11.14 10.57 13.51
CA ASN A 363 -11.40 9.90 14.78
C ASN A 363 -12.54 8.86 14.73
N ARG A 364 -13.24 8.75 13.60
CA ARG A 364 -14.28 7.74 13.33
C ARG A 364 -13.72 6.55 12.56
N HIS A 365 -12.42 6.53 12.26
CA HIS A 365 -11.75 5.48 11.48
C HIS A 365 -12.30 5.35 10.05
N HIS A 366 -12.84 6.41 9.49
CA HIS A 366 -13.57 6.35 8.22
C HIS A 366 -12.86 7.09 7.09
N ARG A 367 -12.60 8.39 7.22
CA ARG A 367 -11.96 9.20 6.18
C ARG A 367 -10.44 9.19 6.31
N CYS A 368 -9.75 8.82 5.23
CA CYS A 368 -8.29 8.85 5.14
C CYS A 368 -7.84 10.23 4.64
N TYR A 369 -7.01 10.91 5.42
CA TYR A 369 -6.40 12.20 5.05
C TYR A 369 -5.19 12.01 4.13
N GLY A 370 -4.48 10.92 4.27
CA GLY A 370 -3.23 10.65 3.59
C GLY A 370 -2.19 10.03 4.51
N SER A 371 -0.92 10.18 4.19
CA SER A 371 0.15 9.62 5.00
C SER A 371 1.46 10.41 4.94
N GLY A 372 2.27 10.29 5.99
CA GLY A 372 3.64 10.79 6.08
C GLY A 372 4.64 9.67 6.31
N GLU A 373 5.87 9.86 5.86
CA GLU A 373 6.95 8.90 6.09
C GLU A 373 7.45 9.02 7.54
N ILE A 374 7.52 7.90 8.26
CA ILE A 374 8.07 7.82 9.61
C ILE A 374 9.59 8.03 9.51
N THR A 375 10.12 8.90 10.37
CA THR A 375 11.55 9.13 10.52
C THR A 375 12.03 8.86 11.94
N VAL A 376 13.32 9.03 12.22
CA VAL A 376 13.91 8.87 13.56
C VAL A 376 14.20 10.21 14.20
#